data_d19736691455eb8f8ca13ad9b3ef5aea
#
_entry.id   d19736691455eb8f8ca13ad9b3ef5aea
#
_cell.length_a   1.000
_cell.length_b   1.000
_cell.length_c   1.000
_cell.angle_alpha   90.00
_cell.angle_beta   90.00
_cell.angle_gamma   90.00
#
_symmetry.space_group_name_H-M   'P 1'
#
loop_
_entity.id
_entity.type
_entity.pdbx_description
1 polymer ?
#
loop_
_entity_poly.entity_id
_entity_poly.type
_entity_poly.pdbx_seq_one_letter_code
_entity_poly.pdbx_strand_id
1 'polypeptide(L)'
;MKKNIIYSLLLVVAVLFAGCEDRLDIAKHGNMGGQDDFYKTNEQTEQAVAAMYSRVKGLYYSWFFTKNMLSDDAWCGGGSRGDNNSFEQLNEFTFDSSNSNIEGLFSGLYGVVYQSNLIIEKVANDTEVKKRAIAEAYFFRAWANFELVTLWGTAPLVDHLLATGEYRQPNSTPEALWAAVEADLKEAIGMNALPSKKNKDDQETGMRVTQEVAKAYLGKAYLFQKKYQEAASALNEVVDSKKYDLFRGDYDMQFHAVNNNNCESMLELQWRNDQEQAWSQFDMTFLMQGWRTGNMTLEGKAADEVAQGTYGFLNPRKSLYEAFVKAEGENGYRLQKTLLNSDQMTAYGVKLNPGQNIYGCEGYLFFKNRILKSDNIMDASYFQGLQYTDRKIMRYAEVLLLAAEANLEAGNKDVALKDINEIRIRAKETPLTSVTLDDIKTEKRLEL
;
A
#
# COMPACT_ATOMS: atom_id res chain seq x y z
N MET A 1 -42.17 62.53 19.71
CA MET A 1 -40.85 62.05 19.29
C MET A 1 -40.48 60.66 19.85
N LYS A 2 -40.53 60.37 21.15
CA LYS A 2 -40.16 59.09 21.73
C LYS A 2 -40.94 57.84 21.19
N LYS A 3 -42.25 57.98 20.92
CA LYS A 3 -43.08 56.87 20.36
C LYS A 3 -42.65 56.46 18.94
N ASN A 4 -42.31 57.45 18.11
CA ASN A 4 -41.88 57.15 16.70
C ASN A 4 -40.52 56.49 16.63
N ILE A 5 -39.62 56.77 17.57
CA ILE A 5 -38.32 56.09 17.67
C ILE A 5 -38.47 54.63 18.06
N ILE A 6 -39.41 54.32 18.97
CA ILE A 6 -39.70 52.93 19.39
C ILE A 6 -40.31 52.12 18.22
N TYR A 7 -41.22 52.70 17.44
CA TYR A 7 -41.78 52.01 16.26
C TYR A 7 -40.74 51.80 15.16
N SER A 8 -39.83 52.78 14.95
CA SER A 8 -38.73 52.62 14.02
C SER A 8 -37.73 51.52 14.46
N LEU A 9 -37.45 51.42 15.77
CA LEU A 9 -36.60 50.38 16.31
C LEU A 9 -37.23 48.98 16.20
N LEU A 10 -38.54 48.88 16.49
CA LEU A 10 -39.30 47.62 16.31
C LEU A 10 -39.36 47.18 14.85
N LEU A 11 -39.49 48.12 13.91
CA LEU A 11 -39.48 47.80 12.48
C LEU A 11 -38.13 47.30 12.00
N VAL A 12 -37.02 47.90 12.48
CA VAL A 12 -35.66 47.47 12.19
C VAL A 12 -35.38 46.06 12.76
N VAL A 13 -35.83 45.77 13.98
CA VAL A 13 -35.71 44.45 14.60
C VAL A 13 -36.55 43.41 13.84
N ALA A 14 -37.76 43.75 13.38
CA ALA A 14 -38.59 42.82 12.59
C ALA A 14 -37.98 42.51 11.21
N VAL A 15 -37.29 43.47 10.59
CA VAL A 15 -36.56 43.24 9.32
C VAL A 15 -35.30 42.37 9.50
N LEU A 16 -34.68 42.41 10.68
CA LEU A 16 -33.55 41.57 11.00
C LEU A 16 -33.92 40.10 11.24
N PHE A 17 -35.18 39.81 11.56
CA PHE A 17 -35.68 38.43 11.69
C PHE A 17 -36.36 37.91 10.40
N ALA A 18 -36.53 38.71 9.38
CA ALA A 18 -36.94 38.26 8.05
C ALA A 18 -35.72 37.78 7.26
N GLY A 19 -34.89 36.93 7.87
CA GLY A 19 -33.84 36.17 7.17
C GLY A 19 -34.52 35.23 6.17
N CYS A 20 -34.24 35.41 4.90
CA CYS A 20 -34.70 34.52 3.84
C CYS A 20 -34.06 33.15 4.01
N GLU A 21 -34.65 32.22 4.76
CA GLU A 21 -34.29 30.80 4.77
C GLU A 21 -34.36 30.24 3.34
N ASP A 22 -35.34 30.65 2.54
CA ASP A 22 -35.52 30.20 1.15
C ASP A 22 -34.39 30.62 0.17
N ARG A 23 -33.56 31.61 0.52
CA ARG A 23 -32.37 31.98 -0.31
C ARG A 23 -31.12 31.22 -0.02
N LEU A 24 -31.07 30.48 1.08
CA LEU A 24 -29.99 29.56 1.42
C LEU A 24 -30.23 28.17 0.85
N ASP A 25 -31.46 27.88 0.45
CA ASP A 25 -31.83 26.64 -0.24
C ASP A 25 -31.56 26.80 -1.75
N ILE A 26 -30.25 26.91 -2.09
CA ILE A 26 -29.83 26.90 -3.48
C ILE A 26 -30.06 25.47 -3.99
N ALA A 27 -31.08 25.28 -4.80
CA ALA A 27 -31.28 24.06 -5.53
C ALA A 27 -29.97 23.72 -6.27
N LYS A 28 -29.35 22.59 -5.97
CA LYS A 28 -28.15 22.15 -6.64
C LYS A 28 -28.44 21.92 -8.12
N HIS A 29 -28.04 22.89 -8.96
CA HIS A 29 -28.18 22.80 -10.41
C HIS A 29 -27.05 21.94 -10.95
N GLY A 30 -27.37 20.81 -11.58
CA GLY A 30 -26.46 19.89 -12.25
C GLY A 30 -26.93 18.45 -12.17
N ASN A 31 -26.37 17.60 -13.00
CA ASN A 31 -26.68 16.17 -13.03
C ASN A 31 -26.14 15.37 -11.80
N MET A 32 -25.49 16.03 -10.86
CA MET A 32 -25.05 15.43 -9.60
C MET A 32 -26.09 15.78 -8.53
N GLY A 33 -27.00 14.85 -8.25
CA GLY A 33 -27.90 14.89 -7.11
C GLY A 33 -27.16 15.11 -5.78
N GLY A 34 -27.91 15.36 -4.70
CA GLY A 34 -27.33 15.38 -3.35
C GLY A 34 -26.67 14.04 -2.99
N GLN A 35 -25.90 13.99 -1.90
CA GLN A 35 -25.27 12.75 -1.42
C GLN A 35 -26.29 11.61 -1.28
N ASP A 36 -27.55 11.91 -0.95
CA ASP A 36 -28.63 10.92 -0.82
C ASP A 36 -29.16 10.42 -2.17
N ASP A 37 -28.88 11.10 -3.28
CA ASP A 37 -29.28 10.71 -4.64
C ASP A 37 -28.19 9.96 -5.41
N PHE A 38 -26.96 10.02 -4.93
CA PHE A 38 -25.85 9.21 -5.41
C PHE A 38 -25.98 7.76 -4.92
N TYR A 39 -25.28 6.82 -5.04
CA TYR A 39 -25.31 5.44 -4.52
C TYR A 39 -26.56 4.59 -4.86
N LYS A 40 -27.43 5.05 -5.77
CA LYS A 40 -28.68 4.33 -6.08
C LYS A 40 -28.54 3.31 -7.19
N THR A 41 -27.72 3.59 -8.20
CA THR A 41 -27.52 2.69 -9.35
C THR A 41 -26.21 1.88 -9.23
N ASN A 42 -26.09 0.80 -10.01
CA ASN A 42 -24.86 0.03 -10.07
C ASN A 42 -23.68 0.86 -10.58
N GLU A 43 -23.90 1.73 -11.56
CA GLU A 43 -22.88 2.63 -12.12
C GLU A 43 -22.37 3.62 -11.09
N GLN A 44 -23.26 4.23 -10.32
CA GLN A 44 -22.89 5.12 -9.21
C GLN A 44 -22.12 4.37 -8.12
N THR A 45 -22.53 3.13 -7.83
CA THR A 45 -21.82 2.26 -6.89
C THR A 45 -20.40 1.94 -7.37
N GLU A 46 -20.22 1.60 -8.63
CA GLU A 46 -18.86 1.36 -9.20
C GLU A 46 -18.02 2.65 -9.19
N GLN A 47 -18.60 3.82 -9.41
CA GLN A 47 -17.91 5.11 -9.25
C GLN A 47 -17.46 5.34 -7.80
N ALA A 48 -18.29 5.00 -6.81
CA ALA A 48 -17.94 5.08 -5.40
C ALA A 48 -16.81 4.12 -5.04
N VAL A 49 -16.82 2.90 -5.58
CA VAL A 49 -15.74 1.93 -5.42
C VAL A 49 -14.45 2.44 -6.06
N ALA A 50 -14.52 2.98 -7.28
CA ALA A 50 -13.35 3.58 -7.94
C ALA A 50 -12.75 4.73 -7.11
N ALA A 51 -13.61 5.56 -6.49
CA ALA A 51 -13.17 6.61 -5.56
C ALA A 51 -12.48 6.04 -4.31
N MET A 52 -12.94 4.91 -3.77
CA MET A 52 -12.31 4.22 -2.65
C MET A 52 -10.91 3.70 -3.01
N TYR A 53 -10.76 3.00 -4.13
CA TYR A 53 -9.44 2.56 -4.63
C TYR A 53 -8.51 3.75 -4.91
N SER A 54 -9.04 4.84 -5.45
CA SER A 54 -8.30 6.08 -5.68
C SER A 54 -7.78 6.70 -4.37
N ARG A 55 -8.55 6.62 -3.28
CA ARG A 55 -8.09 7.05 -1.94
C ARG A 55 -6.91 6.21 -1.45
N VAL A 56 -6.99 4.88 -1.59
CA VAL A 56 -5.89 3.97 -1.23
C VAL A 56 -4.66 4.25 -2.08
N LYS A 57 -4.83 4.45 -3.39
CA LYS A 57 -3.75 4.85 -4.30
C LYS A 57 -3.12 6.19 -3.90
N GLY A 58 -3.94 7.18 -3.54
CA GLY A 58 -3.48 8.52 -3.17
C GLY A 58 -2.65 8.57 -1.87
N LEU A 59 -2.91 7.68 -0.92
CA LEU A 59 -2.13 7.62 0.32
C LEU A 59 -0.85 6.77 0.20
N TYR A 60 -0.69 6.01 -0.90
CA TYR A 60 0.39 5.03 -1.04
C TYR A 60 1.79 5.66 -0.89
N TYR A 61 2.01 6.85 -1.39
CA TYR A 61 3.28 7.57 -1.24
C TYR A 61 3.68 7.69 0.25
N SER A 62 2.80 8.23 1.08
CA SER A 62 3.06 8.39 2.51
C SER A 62 3.16 7.04 3.22
N TRP A 63 2.31 6.06 2.86
CA TRP A 63 2.36 4.70 3.39
C TRP A 63 3.69 4.01 3.09
N PHE A 64 4.12 4.06 1.84
CA PHE A 64 5.36 3.44 1.38
C PHE A 64 6.58 4.05 2.07
N PHE A 65 6.73 5.38 2.02
CA PHE A 65 7.91 6.02 2.59
C PHE A 65 7.92 5.99 4.11
N THR A 66 6.79 6.16 4.79
CA THR A 66 6.75 6.05 6.25
C THR A 66 7.25 4.68 6.70
N LYS A 67 6.76 3.60 6.13
CA LYS A 67 7.14 2.24 6.54
C LYS A 67 8.59 1.91 6.18
N ASN A 68 9.08 2.32 5.03
CA ASN A 68 10.44 2.02 4.60
C ASN A 68 11.49 2.92 5.27
N MET A 69 11.19 4.20 5.53
CA MET A 69 12.13 5.10 6.20
C MET A 69 12.29 4.79 7.70
N LEU A 70 11.31 4.15 8.32
CA LEU A 70 11.40 3.65 9.70
C LEU A 70 12.14 2.31 9.80
N SER A 71 12.63 1.76 8.69
CA SER A 71 13.35 0.50 8.63
C SER A 71 14.87 0.69 8.85
N ASP A 72 15.51 -0.28 9.51
CA ASP A 72 16.97 -0.35 9.64
C ASP A 72 17.68 -0.79 8.34
N ASP A 73 16.93 -1.18 7.31
CA ASP A 73 17.46 -1.75 6.07
C ASP A 73 17.66 -0.72 4.95
N ALA A 74 17.15 0.52 5.15
CA ALA A 74 17.27 1.57 4.16
C ALA A 74 17.69 2.91 4.78
N TRP A 75 18.39 3.73 3.99
CA TRP A 75 18.72 5.11 4.27
C TRP A 75 17.90 6.05 3.39
N CYS A 76 17.55 7.24 3.90
CA CYS A 76 16.69 8.15 3.17
C CYS A 76 17.23 8.56 1.79
N GLY A 77 18.55 8.77 1.64
CA GLY A 77 19.14 9.12 0.33
C GLY A 77 18.82 10.55 -0.13
N GLY A 78 18.70 10.69 -1.45
CA GLY A 78 18.47 11.99 -2.10
C GLY A 78 19.77 12.67 -2.56
N GLY A 79 19.75 14.01 -2.71
CA GLY A 79 20.91 14.78 -3.20
C GLY A 79 21.91 15.15 -2.14
N SER A 80 21.45 15.52 -0.96
CA SER A 80 22.26 15.98 0.16
C SER A 80 21.42 16.03 1.43
N ARG A 81 22.06 16.30 2.55
CA ARG A 81 21.36 16.60 3.81
C ARG A 81 20.37 17.76 3.61
N GLY A 82 19.14 17.56 4.05
CA GLY A 82 18.07 18.56 3.94
C GLY A 82 17.31 18.53 2.62
N ASP A 83 17.62 17.62 1.69
CA ASP A 83 16.90 17.46 0.43
C ASP A 83 15.42 17.04 0.65
N ASN A 84 15.19 16.16 1.62
CA ASN A 84 13.86 15.83 2.11
C ASN A 84 13.85 15.62 3.63
N ASN A 85 13.60 16.71 4.36
CA ASN A 85 13.60 16.70 5.83
C ASN A 85 12.62 15.70 6.43
N SER A 86 11.46 15.49 5.79
CA SER A 86 10.44 14.57 6.29
C SER A 86 10.95 13.11 6.26
N PHE A 87 11.67 12.71 5.21
CA PHE A 87 12.28 11.39 5.13
C PHE A 87 13.44 11.23 6.13
N GLU A 88 14.29 12.25 6.25
CA GLU A 88 15.40 12.25 7.19
C GLU A 88 14.91 12.11 8.63
N GLN A 89 13.89 12.88 9.02
CA GLN A 89 13.28 12.80 10.35
C GLN A 89 12.75 11.38 10.65
N LEU A 90 12.06 10.75 9.69
CA LEU A 90 11.60 9.37 9.86
C LEU A 90 12.76 8.41 10.05
N ASN A 91 13.76 8.47 9.17
CA ASN A 91 14.91 7.57 9.18
C ASN A 91 15.81 7.75 10.42
N GLU A 92 15.85 8.94 11.00
CA GLU A 92 16.62 9.26 12.21
C GLU A 92 15.79 9.18 13.50
N PHE A 93 14.50 8.84 13.42
CA PHE A 93 13.56 8.79 14.55
C PHE A 93 13.48 10.12 15.31
N THR A 94 13.59 11.27 14.60
CA THR A 94 13.48 12.62 15.14
C THR A 94 12.16 13.32 14.77
N PHE A 95 11.23 12.57 14.18
CA PHE A 95 9.94 13.05 13.75
C PHE A 95 8.97 13.32 14.92
N ASP A 96 8.00 14.18 14.65
CA ASP A 96 6.84 14.41 15.48
C ASP A 96 5.54 14.40 14.65
N SER A 97 4.43 14.79 15.26
CA SER A 97 3.12 14.81 14.60
C SER A 97 3.01 15.79 13.42
N SER A 98 3.97 16.70 13.23
CA SER A 98 4.02 17.64 12.11
C SER A 98 4.74 17.08 10.87
N ASN A 99 5.32 15.88 10.97
CA ASN A 99 5.94 15.23 9.82
C ASN A 99 4.91 14.95 8.72
N SER A 100 5.12 15.52 7.54
CA SER A 100 4.14 15.49 6.43
C SER A 100 3.78 14.09 5.93
N ASN A 101 4.69 13.10 6.05
CA ASN A 101 4.39 11.72 5.67
C ASN A 101 3.50 11.05 6.71
N ILE A 102 3.73 11.30 8.01
CA ILE A 102 2.89 10.76 9.09
C ILE A 102 1.50 11.38 9.03
N GLU A 103 1.40 12.71 8.88
CA GLU A 103 0.12 13.41 8.74
C GLU A 103 -0.63 12.95 7.50
N GLY A 104 0.05 12.87 6.35
CA GLY A 104 -0.52 12.41 5.09
C GLY A 104 -1.02 10.96 5.16
N LEU A 105 -0.27 10.08 5.84
CA LEU A 105 -0.69 8.69 6.04
C LEU A 105 -1.90 8.60 6.97
N PHE A 106 -1.85 9.27 8.13
CA PHE A 106 -2.95 9.25 9.10
C PHE A 106 -4.25 9.79 8.50
N SER A 107 -4.21 10.98 7.90
CA SER A 107 -5.39 11.58 7.26
C SER A 107 -5.89 10.78 6.06
N GLY A 108 -4.98 10.22 5.27
CA GLY A 108 -5.30 9.35 4.14
C GLY A 108 -6.03 8.08 4.56
N LEU A 109 -5.60 7.42 5.65
CA LEU A 109 -6.29 6.24 6.21
C LEU A 109 -7.73 6.58 6.63
N TYR A 110 -7.96 7.71 7.30
CA TYR A 110 -9.32 8.16 7.62
C TYR A 110 -10.12 8.57 6.37
N GLY A 111 -9.46 9.02 5.30
CA GLY A 111 -10.09 9.20 4.00
C GLY A 111 -10.63 7.89 3.42
N VAL A 112 -9.90 6.78 3.60
CA VAL A 112 -10.37 5.43 3.22
C VAL A 112 -11.51 4.98 4.12
N VAL A 113 -11.41 5.15 5.46
CA VAL A 113 -12.49 4.84 6.41
C VAL A 113 -13.78 5.58 6.05
N TYR A 114 -13.68 6.88 5.78
CA TYR A 114 -14.83 7.69 5.39
C TYR A 114 -15.51 7.20 4.09
N GLN A 115 -14.71 6.90 3.06
CA GLN A 115 -15.25 6.41 1.79
C GLN A 115 -15.87 5.02 1.95
N SER A 116 -15.30 4.18 2.81
CA SER A 116 -15.86 2.88 3.14
C SER A 116 -17.21 3.02 3.88
N ASN A 117 -17.29 3.89 4.88
CA ASN A 117 -18.54 4.17 5.59
C ASN A 117 -19.64 4.69 4.65
N LEU A 118 -19.29 5.57 3.68
CA LEU A 118 -20.24 6.02 2.67
C LEU A 118 -20.85 4.86 1.86
N ILE A 119 -20.02 3.92 1.41
CA ILE A 119 -20.48 2.75 0.66
C ILE A 119 -21.33 1.85 1.56
N ILE A 120 -20.84 1.51 2.75
CA ILE A 120 -21.54 0.61 3.69
C ILE A 120 -22.93 1.14 4.08
N GLU A 121 -23.05 2.46 4.34
CA GLU A 121 -24.31 3.03 4.82
C GLU A 121 -25.28 3.47 3.70
N LYS A 122 -24.75 3.89 2.53
CA LYS A 122 -25.57 4.50 1.49
C LYS A 122 -25.92 3.55 0.34
N VAL A 123 -25.15 2.49 0.13
CA VAL A 123 -25.40 1.52 -0.94
C VAL A 123 -26.38 0.45 -0.45
N ALA A 124 -27.51 0.28 -1.16
CA ALA A 124 -28.47 -0.78 -0.85
C ALA A 124 -27.90 -2.17 -1.20
N ASN A 125 -28.15 -3.16 -0.37
CA ASN A 125 -27.71 -4.56 -0.59
C ASN A 125 -28.73 -5.34 -1.44
N ASP A 126 -28.97 -4.90 -2.68
CA ASP A 126 -30.05 -5.41 -3.55
C ASP A 126 -29.58 -5.99 -4.91
N THR A 127 -28.31 -5.80 -5.29
CA THR A 127 -27.72 -6.38 -6.49
C THR A 127 -26.33 -6.97 -6.19
N GLU A 128 -25.84 -7.88 -7.03
CA GLU A 128 -24.51 -8.49 -6.85
C GLU A 128 -23.38 -7.43 -6.95
N VAL A 129 -23.53 -6.43 -7.82
CA VAL A 129 -22.58 -5.30 -7.92
C VAL A 129 -22.51 -4.53 -6.60
N LYS A 130 -23.65 -4.22 -6.03
CA LYS A 130 -23.74 -3.47 -4.76
C LYS A 130 -23.26 -4.30 -3.57
N LYS A 131 -23.60 -5.58 -3.51
CA LYS A 131 -23.09 -6.50 -2.48
C LYS A 131 -21.57 -6.59 -2.52
N ARG A 132 -20.99 -6.72 -3.71
CA ARG A 132 -19.55 -6.73 -3.91
C ARG A 132 -18.92 -5.40 -3.41
N ALA A 133 -19.50 -4.27 -3.78
CA ALA A 133 -19.02 -2.97 -3.34
C ALA A 133 -19.02 -2.81 -1.83
N ILE A 134 -20.07 -3.28 -1.14
CA ILE A 134 -20.16 -3.27 0.32
C ILE A 134 -19.08 -4.18 0.93
N ALA A 135 -18.88 -5.38 0.38
CA ALA A 135 -17.85 -6.30 0.86
C ALA A 135 -16.43 -5.72 0.67
N GLU A 136 -16.16 -5.07 -0.46
CA GLU A 136 -14.89 -4.36 -0.67
C GLU A 136 -14.72 -3.18 0.30
N ALA A 137 -15.80 -2.46 0.63
CA ALA A 137 -15.76 -1.36 1.59
C ALA A 137 -15.45 -1.85 3.01
N TYR A 138 -16.04 -2.96 3.46
CA TYR A 138 -15.65 -3.60 4.72
C TYR A 138 -14.18 -4.01 4.72
N PHE A 139 -13.68 -4.60 3.63
CA PHE A 139 -12.27 -4.95 3.52
C PHE A 139 -11.36 -3.72 3.67
N PHE A 140 -11.64 -2.63 2.94
CA PHE A 140 -10.77 -1.45 2.99
C PHE A 140 -10.88 -0.69 4.31
N ARG A 141 -12.03 -0.70 4.98
CA ARG A 141 -12.16 -0.14 6.33
C ARG A 141 -11.33 -0.95 7.33
N ALA A 142 -11.37 -2.28 7.22
CA ALA A 142 -10.52 -3.16 8.01
C ALA A 142 -9.04 -2.93 7.72
N TRP A 143 -8.65 -2.81 6.45
CA TRP A 143 -7.29 -2.53 6.05
C TRP A 143 -6.77 -1.21 6.64
N ALA A 144 -7.57 -0.14 6.57
CA ALA A 144 -7.20 1.14 7.14
C ALA A 144 -7.05 1.08 8.67
N ASN A 145 -7.98 0.43 9.37
CA ASN A 145 -7.90 0.23 10.82
C ASN A 145 -6.73 -0.68 11.22
N PHE A 146 -6.38 -1.69 10.40
CA PHE A 146 -5.18 -2.52 10.58
C PHE A 146 -3.91 -1.66 10.53
N GLU A 147 -3.78 -0.77 9.56
CA GLU A 147 -2.64 0.15 9.47
C GLU A 147 -2.63 1.13 10.65
N LEU A 148 -3.78 1.65 11.07
CA LEU A 148 -3.89 2.53 12.23
C LEU A 148 -3.43 1.84 13.53
N VAL A 149 -3.92 0.64 13.82
CA VAL A 149 -3.56 -0.06 15.05
C VAL A 149 -2.10 -0.54 15.05
N THR A 150 -1.56 -0.95 13.91
CA THR A 150 -0.17 -1.42 13.83
C THR A 150 0.86 -0.29 13.91
N LEU A 151 0.55 0.91 13.42
CA LEU A 151 1.46 2.04 13.38
C LEU A 151 1.33 2.96 14.60
N TRP A 152 0.12 3.16 15.13
CA TRP A 152 -0.12 4.08 16.27
C TRP A 152 -0.54 3.38 17.56
N GLY A 153 -0.94 2.12 17.49
CA GLY A 153 -1.46 1.39 18.66
C GLY A 153 -2.87 1.84 19.04
N THR A 154 -3.09 3.13 19.23
CA THR A 154 -4.39 3.74 19.56
C THR A 154 -4.76 4.79 18.51
N ALA A 155 -6.01 4.80 18.07
CA ALA A 155 -6.55 5.77 17.13
C ALA A 155 -8.07 5.87 17.30
N PRO A 156 -8.74 6.96 16.86
CA PRO A 156 -10.18 7.01 16.86
C PRO A 156 -10.80 5.90 16.00
N LEU A 157 -11.69 5.11 16.57
CA LEU A 157 -12.47 4.14 15.80
C LEU A 157 -13.71 4.84 15.22
N VAL A 158 -13.78 4.92 13.90
CA VAL A 158 -14.87 5.56 13.15
C VAL A 158 -15.53 4.50 12.27
N ASP A 159 -16.60 3.91 12.74
CA ASP A 159 -17.31 2.81 12.09
C ASP A 159 -18.61 3.23 11.35
N HIS A 160 -18.91 4.53 11.35
CA HIS A 160 -20.09 5.13 10.72
C HIS A 160 -19.79 6.53 10.17
N LEU A 161 -20.74 7.11 9.44
CA LEU A 161 -20.68 8.49 8.99
C LEU A 161 -20.95 9.44 10.17
N LEU A 162 -19.93 10.19 10.57
CA LEU A 162 -20.02 11.09 11.72
C LEU A 162 -21.04 12.22 11.47
N ALA A 163 -21.96 12.40 12.41
CA ALA A 163 -22.88 13.54 12.43
C ALA A 163 -22.19 14.82 12.94
N THR A 164 -22.84 15.96 12.72
CA THR A 164 -22.38 17.24 13.27
C THR A 164 -22.29 17.15 14.80
N GLY A 165 -21.11 17.36 15.36
CA GLY A 165 -20.83 17.23 16.79
C GLY A 165 -20.03 15.99 17.17
N GLU A 166 -19.92 14.99 16.29
CA GLU A 166 -19.13 13.77 16.51
C GLU A 166 -17.67 13.85 15.98
N TYR A 167 -17.28 14.97 15.36
CA TYR A 167 -15.96 15.13 14.73
C TYR A 167 -14.76 15.08 15.69
N ARG A 168 -15.00 15.09 17.00
CA ARG A 168 -13.96 14.96 18.03
C ARG A 168 -14.07 13.60 18.72
N GLN A 169 -13.59 12.56 18.06
CA GLN A 169 -13.57 11.21 18.60
C GLN A 169 -12.32 10.99 19.47
N PRO A 170 -12.46 10.37 20.65
CA PRO A 170 -11.30 9.95 21.44
C PRO A 170 -10.60 8.77 20.76
N ASN A 171 -9.34 8.55 21.10
CA ASN A 171 -8.66 7.32 20.71
C ASN A 171 -9.32 6.11 21.35
N SER A 172 -9.50 5.08 20.57
CA SER A 172 -9.93 3.75 21.02
C SER A 172 -8.72 2.93 21.47
N THR A 173 -8.97 1.89 22.25
CA THR A 173 -7.92 0.95 22.66
C THR A 173 -7.47 0.06 21.49
N PRO A 174 -6.25 -0.50 21.54
CA PRO A 174 -5.80 -1.47 20.52
C PRO A 174 -6.77 -2.65 20.38
N GLU A 175 -7.31 -3.15 21.47
CA GLU A 175 -8.26 -4.29 21.48
C GLU A 175 -9.55 -3.95 20.71
N ALA A 176 -10.08 -2.72 20.89
CA ALA A 176 -11.27 -2.27 20.16
C ALA A 176 -11.00 -2.14 18.66
N LEU A 177 -9.83 -1.59 18.29
CA LEU A 177 -9.41 -1.50 16.89
C LEU A 177 -9.23 -2.88 16.26
N TRP A 178 -8.57 -3.81 16.94
CA TRP A 178 -8.43 -5.19 16.46
C TRP A 178 -9.78 -5.90 16.30
N ALA A 179 -10.69 -5.70 17.26
CA ALA A 179 -12.04 -6.26 17.17
C ALA A 179 -12.80 -5.73 15.94
N ALA A 180 -12.67 -4.43 15.63
CA ALA A 180 -13.25 -3.83 14.43
C ALA A 180 -12.63 -4.38 13.15
N VAL A 181 -11.29 -4.53 13.08
CA VAL A 181 -10.60 -5.16 11.94
C VAL A 181 -11.12 -6.57 11.69
N GLU A 182 -11.23 -7.39 12.74
CA GLU A 182 -11.74 -8.75 12.59
C GLU A 182 -13.20 -8.80 12.17
N ALA A 183 -14.03 -7.92 12.74
CA ALA A 183 -15.46 -7.87 12.42
C ALA A 183 -15.68 -7.50 10.95
N ASP A 184 -15.01 -6.46 10.47
CA ASP A 184 -15.10 -6.01 9.09
C ASP A 184 -14.58 -7.06 8.10
N LEU A 185 -13.47 -7.74 8.38
CA LEU A 185 -12.95 -8.80 7.52
C LEU A 185 -13.88 -10.02 7.50
N LYS A 186 -14.44 -10.39 8.63
CA LYS A 186 -15.44 -11.47 8.72
C LYS A 186 -16.71 -11.12 7.95
N GLU A 187 -17.16 -9.87 8.02
CA GLU A 187 -18.32 -9.41 7.27
C GLU A 187 -18.03 -9.43 5.75
N ALA A 188 -16.89 -8.88 5.32
CA ALA A 188 -16.47 -8.89 3.92
C ALA A 188 -16.42 -10.32 3.34
N ILE A 189 -15.90 -11.29 4.11
CA ILE A 189 -15.84 -12.72 3.75
C ILE A 189 -17.22 -13.34 3.76
N GLY A 190 -18.00 -13.11 4.83
CA GLY A 190 -19.31 -13.73 5.08
C GLY A 190 -20.39 -13.32 4.09
N MET A 191 -20.29 -12.15 3.49
CA MET A 191 -21.19 -11.70 2.41
C MET A 191 -21.11 -12.61 1.16
N ASN A 192 -20.04 -13.36 0.97
CA ASN A 192 -19.78 -14.21 -0.21
C ASN A 192 -19.93 -13.46 -1.56
N ALA A 193 -19.70 -12.15 -1.53
CA ALA A 193 -19.83 -11.27 -2.69
C ALA A 193 -18.49 -10.90 -3.32
N LEU A 194 -17.38 -11.05 -2.60
CA LEU A 194 -16.05 -10.87 -3.15
C LEU A 194 -15.77 -11.97 -4.17
N PRO A 195 -15.22 -11.64 -5.35
CA PRO A 195 -14.86 -12.66 -6.34
C PRO A 195 -13.72 -13.54 -5.80
N SER A 196 -13.65 -14.73 -6.34
CA SER A 196 -12.57 -15.68 -6.06
C SER A 196 -11.91 -16.06 -7.37
N LYS A 197 -10.56 -16.01 -7.45
CA LYS A 197 -9.85 -16.41 -8.67
C LYS A 197 -10.18 -17.84 -9.05
N LYS A 198 -10.28 -18.11 -10.35
CA LYS A 198 -10.51 -19.47 -10.88
C LYS A 198 -9.27 -20.34 -10.70
N ASN A 199 -8.11 -19.74 -10.94
CA ASN A 199 -6.78 -20.35 -10.81
C ASN A 199 -5.72 -19.25 -10.70
N LYS A 200 -4.44 -19.63 -10.59
CA LYS A 200 -3.31 -18.70 -10.46
C LYS A 200 -3.12 -17.76 -11.67
N ASP A 201 -3.64 -18.10 -12.84
CA ASP A 201 -3.50 -17.34 -14.08
C ASP A 201 -4.70 -16.41 -14.35
N ASP A 202 -5.68 -16.38 -13.45
CA ASP A 202 -6.84 -15.48 -13.50
C ASP A 202 -6.45 -14.07 -13.01
N GLN A 203 -5.82 -13.31 -13.89
CA GLN A 203 -5.33 -11.97 -13.57
C GLN A 203 -6.46 -10.95 -13.42
N GLU A 204 -7.49 -11.03 -14.26
CA GLU A 204 -8.60 -10.07 -14.28
C GLU A 204 -9.34 -10.02 -12.94
N THR A 205 -9.68 -11.20 -12.37
CA THR A 205 -10.31 -11.26 -11.05
C THR A 205 -9.40 -10.69 -9.97
N GLY A 206 -8.07 -10.87 -10.08
CA GLY A 206 -7.07 -10.41 -9.13
C GLY A 206 -6.82 -8.89 -9.12
N MET A 207 -7.37 -8.13 -10.08
CA MET A 207 -7.21 -6.67 -10.13
C MET A 207 -7.96 -5.93 -9.00
N ARG A 208 -8.92 -6.58 -8.36
CA ARG A 208 -9.67 -6.04 -7.21
C ARG A 208 -9.60 -7.03 -6.05
N VAL A 209 -10.06 -6.60 -4.86
CA VAL A 209 -10.09 -7.46 -3.68
C VAL A 209 -10.83 -8.77 -3.97
N THR A 210 -10.17 -9.88 -3.64
CA THR A 210 -10.73 -11.23 -3.75
C THR A 210 -11.04 -11.80 -2.37
N GLN A 211 -11.81 -12.89 -2.35
CA GLN A 211 -12.11 -13.66 -1.13
C GLN A 211 -10.82 -14.12 -0.43
N GLU A 212 -9.83 -14.54 -1.22
CA GLU A 212 -8.54 -15.01 -0.71
C GLU A 212 -7.73 -13.87 -0.08
N VAL A 213 -7.78 -12.65 -0.66
CA VAL A 213 -7.14 -11.46 -0.09
C VAL A 213 -7.76 -11.11 1.27
N ALA A 214 -9.09 -11.12 1.37
CA ALA A 214 -9.76 -10.84 2.64
C ALA A 214 -9.40 -11.88 3.74
N LYS A 215 -9.35 -13.18 3.37
CA LYS A 215 -8.89 -14.25 4.27
C LYS A 215 -7.43 -14.10 4.67
N ALA A 216 -6.55 -13.73 3.75
CA ALA A 216 -5.14 -13.49 4.04
C ALA A 216 -4.95 -12.34 5.05
N TYR A 217 -5.70 -11.24 4.89
CA TYR A 217 -5.69 -10.14 5.85
C TYR A 217 -6.29 -10.53 7.21
N LEU A 218 -7.32 -11.36 7.25
CA LEU A 218 -7.86 -11.89 8.49
C LEU A 218 -6.81 -12.74 9.23
N GLY A 219 -6.13 -13.63 8.51
CA GLY A 219 -5.05 -14.43 9.07
C GLY A 219 -3.87 -13.57 9.55
N LYS A 220 -3.50 -12.52 8.78
CA LYS A 220 -2.49 -11.55 9.19
C LYS A 220 -2.91 -10.80 10.47
N ALA A 221 -4.17 -10.37 10.56
CA ALA A 221 -4.70 -9.70 11.76
C ALA A 221 -4.68 -10.61 12.99
N TYR A 222 -5.02 -11.88 12.84
CA TYR A 222 -4.90 -12.87 13.92
C TYR A 222 -3.46 -13.08 14.35
N LEU A 223 -2.52 -13.20 13.40
CA LEU A 223 -1.10 -13.39 13.70
C LEU A 223 -0.53 -12.24 14.52
N PHE A 224 -0.85 -10.99 14.17
CA PHE A 224 -0.41 -9.79 14.89
C PHE A 224 -0.97 -9.75 16.34
N GLN A 225 -2.09 -10.40 16.59
CA GLN A 225 -2.68 -10.58 17.92
C GLN A 225 -2.22 -11.86 18.64
N LYS A 226 -1.30 -12.64 18.03
CA LYS A 226 -0.85 -13.95 18.56
C LYS A 226 -1.96 -15.00 18.67
N LYS A 227 -3.03 -14.86 17.89
CA LYS A 227 -4.10 -15.85 17.75
C LYS A 227 -3.65 -16.88 16.70
N TYR A 228 -2.65 -17.69 17.07
CA TYR A 228 -1.89 -18.50 16.11
C TYR A 228 -2.71 -19.59 15.43
N GLN A 229 -3.65 -20.22 16.13
CA GLN A 229 -4.51 -21.27 15.57
C GLN A 229 -5.47 -20.70 14.52
N GLU A 230 -6.10 -19.56 14.84
CA GLU A 230 -7.00 -18.85 13.92
C GLU A 230 -6.23 -18.31 12.72
N ALA A 231 -5.03 -17.78 12.95
CA ALA A 231 -4.14 -17.30 11.88
C ALA A 231 -3.75 -18.44 10.93
N ALA A 232 -3.29 -19.57 11.48
CA ALA A 232 -2.94 -20.75 10.68
C ALA A 232 -4.13 -21.26 9.88
N SER A 233 -5.33 -21.34 10.48
CA SER A 233 -6.55 -21.77 9.78
C SER A 233 -6.85 -20.87 8.58
N ALA A 234 -6.91 -19.55 8.78
CA ALA A 234 -7.28 -18.60 7.73
C ALA A 234 -6.24 -18.54 6.60
N LEU A 235 -4.93 -18.58 6.95
CA LEU A 235 -3.85 -18.55 5.96
C LEU A 235 -3.74 -19.85 5.18
N ASN A 236 -3.90 -21.00 5.84
CA ASN A 236 -3.88 -22.31 5.19
C ASN A 236 -5.02 -22.45 4.17
N GLU A 237 -6.22 -21.89 4.44
CA GLU A 237 -7.30 -21.86 3.45
C GLU A 237 -6.89 -21.16 2.15
N VAL A 238 -6.08 -20.09 2.26
CA VAL A 238 -5.56 -19.38 1.09
C VAL A 238 -4.50 -20.21 0.37
N VAL A 239 -3.54 -20.79 1.10
CA VAL A 239 -2.48 -21.63 0.55
C VAL A 239 -3.07 -22.88 -0.14
N ASP A 240 -4.00 -23.56 0.51
CA ASP A 240 -4.62 -24.78 -0.01
C ASP A 240 -5.58 -24.53 -1.20
N SER A 241 -6.03 -23.29 -1.37
CA SER A 241 -6.87 -22.90 -2.53
C SER A 241 -6.14 -23.08 -3.87
N LYS A 242 -4.80 -22.99 -3.88
CA LYS A 242 -3.92 -23.04 -5.06
C LYS A 242 -4.28 -22.04 -6.16
N LYS A 243 -4.91 -20.92 -5.78
CA LYS A 243 -5.32 -19.85 -6.68
C LYS A 243 -4.24 -18.79 -6.88
N TYR A 244 -3.14 -18.91 -6.14
CA TYR A 244 -1.93 -18.12 -6.25
C TYR A 244 -0.73 -19.06 -6.28
N ASP A 245 0.40 -18.56 -6.80
CA ASP A 245 1.67 -19.29 -6.85
C ASP A 245 2.81 -18.27 -6.77
N LEU A 246 4.00 -18.72 -6.41
CA LEU A 246 5.20 -17.89 -6.47
C LEU A 246 5.56 -17.62 -7.93
N PHE A 247 5.96 -16.40 -8.24
CA PHE A 247 6.47 -16.04 -9.54
C PHE A 247 7.80 -16.77 -9.81
N ARG A 248 7.86 -17.55 -10.90
CA ARG A 248 9.02 -18.41 -11.24
C ARG A 248 9.91 -17.83 -12.34
N GLY A 249 9.65 -16.60 -12.82
CA GLY A 249 10.54 -15.86 -13.71
C GLY A 249 11.76 -15.29 -12.97
N ASP A 250 12.50 -14.40 -13.63
CA ASP A 250 13.59 -13.68 -12.96
C ASP A 250 13.03 -12.86 -11.79
N TYR A 251 13.60 -13.04 -10.62
CA TYR A 251 13.07 -12.53 -9.35
C TYR A 251 12.78 -11.03 -9.36
N ASP A 252 13.70 -10.22 -9.91
CA ASP A 252 13.53 -8.78 -10.03
C ASP A 252 12.38 -8.40 -10.96
N MET A 253 12.13 -9.18 -12.01
CA MET A 253 11.13 -8.85 -13.03
C MET A 253 9.68 -8.90 -12.52
N GLN A 254 9.41 -9.55 -11.39
CA GLN A 254 8.07 -9.52 -10.79
C GLN A 254 7.63 -8.11 -10.34
N PHE A 255 8.59 -7.18 -10.18
CA PHE A 255 8.36 -5.80 -9.73
C PHE A 255 8.29 -4.79 -10.88
N HIS A 256 8.15 -5.26 -12.12
CA HIS A 256 8.08 -4.44 -13.33
C HIS A 256 6.75 -4.61 -14.07
N ALA A 257 6.38 -3.58 -14.85
CA ALA A 257 5.05 -3.46 -15.47
C ALA A 257 4.65 -4.67 -16.34
N VAL A 258 5.62 -5.32 -16.99
CA VAL A 258 5.38 -6.54 -17.79
C VAL A 258 4.79 -7.70 -16.97
N ASN A 259 4.96 -7.66 -15.65
CA ASN A 259 4.47 -8.67 -14.71
C ASN A 259 3.49 -8.09 -13.68
N ASN A 260 2.79 -7.00 -14.02
CA ASN A 260 1.65 -6.53 -13.24
C ASN A 260 0.59 -7.65 -13.15
N ASN A 261 -0.04 -7.78 -11.98
CA ASN A 261 -1.08 -8.78 -11.70
C ASN A 261 -0.67 -10.24 -12.01
N ASN A 262 0.61 -10.59 -11.80
CA ASN A 262 1.09 -11.95 -12.02
C ASN A 262 0.50 -12.98 -11.01
N CYS A 263 0.90 -14.24 -11.12
CA CYS A 263 0.37 -15.32 -10.29
C CYS A 263 0.67 -15.14 -8.77
N GLU A 264 1.68 -14.36 -8.41
CA GLU A 264 2.05 -14.07 -7.01
C GLU A 264 1.31 -12.84 -6.46
N SER A 265 0.76 -11.99 -7.33
CA SER A 265 0.07 -10.76 -6.94
C SER A 265 -1.27 -11.05 -6.29
N MET A 266 -1.43 -10.67 -5.04
CA MET A 266 -2.68 -10.82 -4.30
C MET A 266 -3.50 -9.53 -4.30
N LEU A 267 -2.86 -8.41 -4.02
CA LEU A 267 -3.48 -7.08 -4.09
C LEU A 267 -2.45 -6.09 -4.63
N GLU A 268 -2.80 -5.44 -5.73
CA GLU A 268 -2.00 -4.38 -6.35
C GLU A 268 -2.79 -3.09 -6.50
N LEU A 269 -2.11 -1.97 -6.35
CA LEU A 269 -2.61 -0.68 -6.79
C LEU A 269 -2.29 -0.53 -8.26
N GLN A 270 -3.33 -0.25 -9.05
CA GLN A 270 -3.26 -0.26 -10.51
C GLN A 270 -2.84 1.12 -11.06
N TRP A 271 -1.85 1.15 -11.96
CA TRP A 271 -1.50 2.29 -12.80
C TRP A 271 -1.72 1.96 -14.26
N ARG A 272 -2.10 2.95 -15.05
CA ARG A 272 -2.41 2.73 -16.47
C ARG A 272 -1.30 3.31 -17.35
N ASN A 273 -0.96 2.57 -18.41
CA ASN A 273 -0.16 3.11 -19.51
C ASN A 273 -1.05 4.00 -20.39
N ASP A 274 -1.24 5.24 -19.97
CA ASP A 274 -2.10 6.23 -20.63
C ASP A 274 -1.30 7.50 -20.88
N GLN A 275 -0.83 7.66 -22.12
CA GLN A 275 0.04 8.77 -22.51
C GLN A 275 -0.64 10.13 -22.42
N GLU A 276 -1.96 10.21 -22.67
CA GLU A 276 -2.72 11.46 -22.56
C GLU A 276 -2.85 11.94 -21.12
N GLN A 277 -2.77 11.02 -20.17
CA GLN A 277 -2.93 11.24 -18.74
C GLN A 277 -1.63 10.99 -17.95
N ALA A 278 -0.48 10.90 -18.61
CA ALA A 278 0.78 10.43 -18.03
C ALA A 278 1.14 11.11 -16.71
N TRP A 279 1.00 12.43 -16.62
CA TRP A 279 1.29 13.20 -15.40
C TRP A 279 0.31 12.98 -14.25
N SER A 280 -0.87 12.45 -14.50
CA SER A 280 -1.86 12.07 -13.48
C SER A 280 -1.91 10.58 -13.20
N GLN A 281 -1.24 9.77 -14.04
CA GLN A 281 -1.28 8.30 -13.99
C GLN A 281 0.07 7.66 -13.63
N PHE A 282 1.10 8.41 -13.27
CA PHE A 282 2.37 7.82 -12.84
C PHE A 282 2.43 7.66 -11.32
N ASP A 283 3.32 6.76 -10.88
CA ASP A 283 3.61 6.58 -9.47
C ASP A 283 4.83 7.42 -9.03
N MET A 284 4.58 8.44 -8.21
CA MET A 284 5.62 9.31 -7.67
C MET A 284 6.68 8.53 -6.86
N THR A 285 6.34 7.40 -6.26
CA THR A 285 7.31 6.62 -5.46
C THR A 285 8.47 6.12 -6.32
N PHE A 286 8.24 5.78 -7.59
CA PHE A 286 9.30 5.38 -8.51
C PHE A 286 10.27 6.52 -8.80
N LEU A 287 9.73 7.72 -9.01
CA LEU A 287 10.55 8.90 -9.24
C LEU A 287 11.48 9.19 -8.06
N MET A 288 10.96 9.02 -6.84
CA MET A 288 11.71 9.26 -5.61
C MET A 288 12.75 8.16 -5.34
N GLN A 289 12.36 6.89 -5.42
CA GLN A 289 13.23 5.75 -5.03
C GLN A 289 14.22 5.31 -6.11
N GLY A 290 14.01 5.70 -7.36
CA GLY A 290 14.90 5.33 -8.46
C GLY A 290 16.33 5.85 -8.25
N TRP A 291 17.29 5.22 -8.86
CA TRP A 291 18.70 5.59 -8.74
C TRP A 291 18.92 7.06 -9.12
N ARG A 292 19.82 7.74 -8.40
CA ARG A 292 20.16 9.15 -8.71
C ARG A 292 20.98 9.23 -10.00
N THR A 293 20.31 8.96 -11.11
CA THR A 293 20.94 8.82 -12.43
C THR A 293 21.61 10.09 -12.93
N GLY A 294 21.25 11.29 -12.44
CA GLY A 294 21.96 12.54 -12.74
C GLY A 294 23.41 12.56 -12.21
N ASN A 295 23.76 11.72 -11.22
CA ASN A 295 25.12 11.59 -10.67
C ASN A 295 25.87 10.40 -11.25
N MET A 296 25.30 9.72 -12.26
CA MET A 296 25.81 8.47 -12.82
C MET A 296 25.97 8.58 -14.33
N THR A 297 26.94 7.86 -14.88
CA THR A 297 27.01 7.49 -16.28
C THR A 297 26.49 6.06 -16.41
N LEU A 298 25.54 5.87 -17.33
CA LEU A 298 24.99 4.56 -17.67
C LEU A 298 25.57 4.12 -19.01
N GLU A 299 26.15 2.92 -19.07
CA GLU A 299 26.78 2.32 -20.26
C GLU A 299 26.18 0.94 -20.54
N GLY A 300 26.28 0.46 -21.77
CA GLY A 300 25.86 -0.89 -22.15
C GLY A 300 24.45 -1.22 -21.67
N LYS A 301 24.30 -2.34 -21.00
CA LYS A 301 23.00 -2.83 -20.52
C LYS A 301 22.26 -1.82 -19.63
N ALA A 302 22.97 -1.14 -18.74
CA ALA A 302 22.34 -0.12 -17.89
C ALA A 302 21.79 1.05 -18.72
N ALA A 303 22.54 1.49 -19.75
CA ALA A 303 22.08 2.54 -20.66
C ALA A 303 20.84 2.14 -21.47
N ASP A 304 20.74 0.87 -21.83
CA ASP A 304 19.61 0.36 -22.62
C ASP A 304 18.33 0.22 -21.77
N GLU A 305 18.45 -0.23 -20.53
CA GLU A 305 17.32 -0.64 -19.69
C GLU A 305 16.86 0.43 -18.68
N VAL A 306 17.79 1.16 -18.03
CA VAL A 306 17.48 2.00 -16.88
C VAL A 306 16.93 3.36 -17.30
N ALA A 307 15.77 3.70 -16.75
CA ALA A 307 15.17 5.02 -16.90
C ALA A 307 15.95 6.08 -16.13
N GLN A 308 15.96 7.32 -16.61
CA GLN A 308 16.68 8.45 -16.06
C GLN A 308 15.75 9.50 -15.45
N GLY A 309 16.32 10.44 -14.69
CA GLY A 309 15.60 11.56 -14.11
C GLY A 309 15.03 11.29 -12.71
N THR A 310 15.51 10.26 -12.03
CA THR A 310 15.08 9.85 -10.69
C THR A 310 15.97 10.43 -9.58
N TYR A 311 15.45 10.51 -8.35
CA TYR A 311 15.99 11.35 -7.29
C TYR A 311 16.91 10.64 -6.29
N GLY A 312 16.90 9.31 -6.22
CA GLY A 312 17.84 8.53 -5.41
C GLY A 312 17.55 8.49 -3.92
N PHE A 313 16.27 8.59 -3.53
CA PHE A 313 15.86 8.30 -2.16
C PHE A 313 15.74 6.79 -1.93
N LEU A 314 15.77 6.38 -0.64
CA LEU A 314 15.64 4.99 -0.20
C LEU A 314 16.80 4.11 -0.73
N ASN A 315 18.00 4.32 -0.20
CA ASN A 315 19.17 3.51 -0.51
C ASN A 315 19.31 2.34 0.47
N PRO A 316 19.70 1.13 0.02
CA PRO A 316 19.89 0.00 0.92
C PRO A 316 21.10 0.20 1.84
N ARG A 317 20.98 -0.29 3.06
CA ARG A 317 22.06 -0.31 4.04
C ARG A 317 22.99 -1.51 3.82
N LYS A 318 24.26 -1.35 4.23
CA LYS A 318 25.24 -2.42 4.28
C LYS A 318 24.76 -3.62 5.12
N SER A 319 24.05 -3.34 6.22
CA SER A 319 23.49 -4.38 7.10
C SER A 319 22.52 -5.32 6.38
N LEU A 320 21.74 -4.81 5.42
CA LEU A 320 20.88 -5.64 4.58
C LEU A 320 21.70 -6.51 3.63
N TYR A 321 22.71 -5.95 2.96
CA TYR A 321 23.62 -6.70 2.11
C TYR A 321 24.32 -7.83 2.88
N GLU A 322 24.85 -7.53 4.07
CA GLU A 322 25.51 -8.52 4.94
C GLU A 322 24.53 -9.61 5.41
N ALA A 323 23.26 -9.28 5.66
CA ALA A 323 22.23 -10.26 5.98
C ALA A 323 21.99 -11.24 4.82
N PHE A 324 21.92 -10.74 3.59
CA PHE A 324 21.86 -11.59 2.39
C PHE A 324 23.09 -12.47 2.25
N VAL A 325 24.30 -11.89 2.35
CA VAL A 325 25.56 -12.66 2.23
C VAL A 325 25.63 -13.77 3.29
N LYS A 326 25.21 -13.47 4.51
CA LYS A 326 25.17 -14.47 5.60
C LYS A 326 24.22 -15.63 5.29
N ALA A 327 23.07 -15.34 4.68
CA ALA A 327 22.04 -16.35 4.43
C ALA A 327 22.23 -17.10 3.11
N GLU A 328 22.70 -16.44 2.06
CA GLU A 328 22.73 -16.94 0.68
C GLU A 328 24.14 -16.98 0.05
N GLY A 329 25.13 -16.41 0.74
CA GLY A 329 26.48 -16.19 0.19
C GLY A 329 26.54 -14.99 -0.76
N GLU A 330 27.74 -14.57 -1.14
CA GLU A 330 27.99 -13.42 -2.02
C GLU A 330 27.38 -13.58 -3.43
N ASN A 331 27.17 -14.81 -3.87
CA ASN A 331 26.59 -15.15 -5.17
C ASN A 331 25.14 -15.60 -5.09
N GLY A 332 24.46 -15.36 -3.96
CA GLY A 332 23.04 -15.70 -3.76
C GLY A 332 22.16 -15.17 -4.88
N TYR A 333 21.29 -16.02 -5.43
CA TYR A 333 20.44 -15.64 -6.57
C TYR A 333 19.54 -14.46 -6.24
N ARG A 334 18.85 -14.51 -5.10
CA ARG A 334 17.94 -13.45 -4.67
C ARG A 334 18.71 -12.18 -4.30
N LEU A 335 19.90 -12.30 -3.65
CA LEU A 335 20.79 -11.18 -3.39
C LEU A 335 21.09 -10.41 -4.69
N GLN A 336 21.61 -11.10 -5.72
CA GLN A 336 21.99 -10.47 -7.00
C GLN A 336 20.81 -9.83 -7.75
N LYS A 337 19.60 -10.28 -7.46
CA LYS A 337 18.36 -9.74 -8.03
C LYS A 337 17.72 -8.65 -7.16
N THR A 338 18.21 -8.46 -5.94
CA THR A 338 17.68 -7.45 -4.99
C THR A 338 18.63 -6.26 -4.86
N LEU A 339 19.92 -6.50 -4.69
CA LEU A 339 20.94 -5.48 -4.42
C LEU A 339 22.14 -5.65 -5.36
N LEU A 340 22.75 -4.52 -5.74
CA LEU A 340 24.06 -4.50 -6.39
C LEU A 340 25.07 -3.81 -5.48
N ASN A 341 26.26 -4.41 -5.34
CA ASN A 341 27.45 -3.76 -4.79
C ASN A 341 28.20 -2.97 -5.90
N SER A 342 29.26 -2.26 -5.54
CA SER A 342 30.01 -1.39 -6.47
C SER A 342 30.57 -2.14 -7.69
N ASP A 343 31.06 -3.37 -7.51
CA ASP A 343 31.60 -4.17 -8.62
C ASP A 343 30.50 -4.65 -9.56
N GLN A 344 29.39 -5.10 -8.99
CA GLN A 344 28.21 -5.52 -9.75
C GLN A 344 27.57 -4.34 -10.49
N MET A 345 27.52 -3.14 -9.88
CA MET A 345 27.09 -1.91 -10.56
C MET A 345 27.97 -1.62 -11.78
N THR A 346 29.29 -1.68 -11.60
CA THR A 346 30.25 -1.46 -12.71
C THR A 346 30.06 -2.49 -13.82
N ALA A 347 29.91 -3.77 -13.45
CA ALA A 347 29.65 -4.85 -14.41
C ALA A 347 28.32 -4.69 -15.17
N TYR A 348 27.30 -4.14 -14.52
CA TYR A 348 26.01 -3.82 -15.14
C TYR A 348 26.07 -2.59 -16.06
N GLY A 349 27.09 -1.74 -15.92
CA GLY A 349 27.30 -0.52 -16.69
C GLY A 349 26.94 0.77 -15.96
N VAL A 350 26.96 0.76 -14.63
CA VAL A 350 26.68 1.94 -13.79
C VAL A 350 27.98 2.46 -13.20
N LYS A 351 28.30 3.73 -13.43
CA LYS A 351 29.47 4.41 -12.89
C LYS A 351 29.08 5.75 -12.27
N LEU A 352 29.61 6.05 -11.10
CA LEU A 352 29.49 7.40 -10.55
C LEU A 352 30.32 8.39 -11.38
N ASN A 353 29.77 9.54 -11.66
CA ASN A 353 30.46 10.62 -12.34
C ASN A 353 31.61 11.15 -11.43
N PRO A 354 32.74 11.59 -12.00
CA PRO A 354 33.84 12.11 -11.20
C PRO A 354 33.41 13.23 -10.26
N GLY A 355 33.77 13.09 -8.96
CA GLY A 355 33.42 14.05 -7.93
C GLY A 355 31.95 14.01 -7.45
N GLN A 356 31.15 13.12 -7.99
CA GLN A 356 29.76 12.89 -7.52
C GLN A 356 29.68 11.77 -6.48
N ASN A 357 28.70 11.88 -5.59
CA ASN A 357 28.33 10.85 -4.66
C ASN A 357 26.80 10.71 -4.63
N ILE A 358 26.32 9.66 -3.99
CA ILE A 358 24.90 9.49 -3.64
C ILE A 358 24.82 9.66 -2.13
N TYR A 359 24.04 10.61 -1.67
CA TYR A 359 23.93 10.93 -0.25
C TYR A 359 23.45 9.73 0.56
N GLY A 360 24.23 9.39 1.59
CA GLY A 360 23.93 8.26 2.46
C GLY A 360 24.02 6.86 1.82
N CYS A 361 24.48 6.76 0.57
CA CYS A 361 24.70 5.46 -0.07
C CYS A 361 25.98 4.80 0.49
N GLU A 362 25.83 3.60 1.02
CA GLU A 362 26.93 2.80 1.59
C GLU A 362 27.62 1.89 0.53
N GLY A 363 27.45 2.20 -0.75
CA GLY A 363 28.03 1.44 -1.87
C GLY A 363 27.11 0.37 -2.44
N TYR A 364 25.81 0.43 -2.15
CA TYR A 364 24.80 -0.50 -2.62
C TYR A 364 23.63 0.22 -3.26
N LEU A 365 22.99 -0.40 -4.27
CA LEU A 365 21.75 0.07 -4.90
C LEU A 365 20.72 -1.06 -4.93
N PHE A 366 19.43 -0.71 -4.75
CA PHE A 366 18.36 -1.66 -4.99
C PHE A 366 18.24 -1.98 -6.48
N PHE A 367 18.39 -3.25 -6.84
CA PHE A 367 18.28 -3.72 -8.22
C PHE A 367 16.82 -4.10 -8.56
N LYS A 368 16.11 -4.76 -7.65
CA LYS A 368 14.73 -5.19 -7.87
C LYS A 368 13.76 -4.03 -8.14
N ASN A 369 14.07 -2.85 -7.60
CA ASN A 369 13.22 -1.66 -7.73
C ASN A 369 13.83 -0.61 -8.69
N ARG A 370 14.82 -0.99 -9.52
CA ARG A 370 15.35 -0.08 -10.53
C ARG A 370 14.24 0.32 -11.49
N ILE A 371 14.30 1.50 -12.02
CA ILE A 371 13.27 2.04 -12.90
C ILE A 371 13.66 1.74 -14.34
N LEU A 372 12.80 1.03 -15.07
CA LEU A 372 13.07 0.61 -16.44
C LEU A 372 12.41 1.55 -17.46
N LYS A 373 13.07 1.74 -18.58
CA LYS A 373 12.52 2.47 -19.73
C LYS A 373 11.27 1.80 -20.29
N SER A 374 11.20 0.47 -20.24
CA SER A 374 10.05 -0.32 -20.68
C SER A 374 8.78 -0.08 -19.86
N ASP A 375 8.93 0.41 -18.62
CA ASP A 375 7.84 0.65 -17.70
C ASP A 375 7.34 2.12 -17.75
N ASN A 376 7.92 2.93 -18.66
CA ASN A 376 7.55 4.32 -18.81
C ASN A 376 6.25 4.48 -19.61
N ILE A 377 5.38 5.36 -19.17
CA ILE A 377 4.12 5.70 -19.85
C ILE A 377 4.41 6.42 -21.18
N MET A 378 5.48 7.23 -21.21
CA MET A 378 5.86 8.05 -22.36
C MET A 378 6.97 7.39 -23.17
N ASP A 379 7.15 7.84 -24.41
CA ASP A 379 8.33 7.50 -25.19
C ASP A 379 9.61 7.85 -24.43
N ALA A 380 10.66 7.05 -24.61
CA ALA A 380 11.97 7.21 -23.98
C ALA A 380 12.65 8.57 -24.26
N SER A 381 12.20 9.32 -25.25
CA SER A 381 12.64 10.70 -25.54
C SER A 381 12.07 11.73 -24.57
N TYR A 382 11.05 11.37 -23.81
CA TYR A 382 10.39 12.20 -22.81
C TYR A 382 10.89 11.89 -21.38
N PHE A 383 10.27 12.49 -20.36
CA PHE A 383 10.65 12.25 -18.96
C PHE A 383 10.43 10.79 -18.55
N GLN A 384 11.51 10.07 -18.28
CA GLN A 384 11.49 8.62 -18.07
C GLN A 384 11.01 8.18 -16.67
N GLY A 385 10.76 9.11 -15.76
CA GLY A 385 10.27 8.83 -14.41
C GLY A 385 8.77 8.50 -14.31
N LEU A 386 8.03 8.63 -15.42
CA LEU A 386 6.58 8.41 -15.45
C LEU A 386 6.25 6.92 -15.62
N GLN A 387 6.33 6.17 -14.55
CA GLN A 387 6.20 4.71 -14.54
C GLN A 387 4.75 4.28 -14.28
N TYR A 388 4.30 3.21 -14.95
CA TYR A 388 2.96 2.61 -14.77
C TYR A 388 3.00 1.22 -14.13
N THR A 389 4.11 0.85 -13.53
CA THR A 389 4.22 -0.40 -12.78
C THR A 389 3.30 -0.39 -11.58
N ASP A 390 2.49 -1.43 -11.41
CA ASP A 390 1.58 -1.58 -10.28
C ASP A 390 2.34 -1.81 -8.97
N ARG A 391 1.77 -1.35 -7.87
CA ARG A 391 2.36 -1.52 -6.54
C ARG A 391 1.71 -2.66 -5.77
N LYS A 392 2.50 -3.63 -5.41
CA LYS A 392 2.08 -4.80 -4.66
C LYS A 392 1.87 -4.44 -3.19
N ILE A 393 0.61 -4.47 -2.75
CA ILE A 393 0.23 -4.29 -1.35
C ILE A 393 0.39 -5.60 -0.59
N MET A 394 0.10 -6.72 -1.24
CA MET A 394 0.30 -8.05 -0.70
C MET A 394 0.69 -9.03 -1.81
N ARG A 395 1.68 -9.86 -1.53
CA ARG A 395 2.15 -10.95 -2.40
C ARG A 395 1.88 -12.31 -1.76
N TYR A 396 1.72 -13.34 -2.57
CA TYR A 396 1.56 -14.70 -2.07
C TYR A 396 2.76 -15.20 -1.25
N ALA A 397 3.98 -14.73 -1.56
CA ALA A 397 5.15 -14.97 -0.73
C ALA A 397 4.97 -14.49 0.73
N GLU A 398 4.32 -13.33 0.92
CA GLU A 398 3.98 -12.85 2.27
C GLU A 398 3.01 -13.81 2.96
N VAL A 399 1.99 -14.29 2.26
CA VAL A 399 1.03 -15.25 2.83
C VAL A 399 1.70 -16.56 3.25
N LEU A 400 2.62 -17.10 2.44
CA LEU A 400 3.38 -18.29 2.81
C LEU A 400 4.23 -18.06 4.08
N LEU A 401 4.88 -16.91 4.19
CA LEU A 401 5.70 -16.58 5.36
C LEU A 401 4.88 -16.27 6.61
N LEU A 402 3.69 -15.68 6.47
CA LEU A 402 2.73 -15.53 7.56
C LEU A 402 2.15 -16.88 7.99
N ALA A 403 1.84 -17.76 7.02
CA ALA A 403 1.37 -19.11 7.29
C ALA A 403 2.44 -19.96 8.00
N ALA A 404 3.69 -19.87 7.55
CA ALA A 404 4.81 -20.55 8.19
C ALA A 404 4.96 -20.13 9.67
N GLU A 405 4.90 -18.82 9.96
CA GLU A 405 4.96 -18.32 11.34
C GLU A 405 3.76 -18.80 12.16
N ALA A 406 2.55 -18.64 11.65
CA ALA A 406 1.33 -19.05 12.34
C ALA A 406 1.32 -20.56 12.64
N ASN A 407 1.69 -21.39 11.64
CA ASN A 407 1.77 -22.83 11.82
C ASN A 407 2.88 -23.26 12.79
N LEU A 408 4.05 -22.62 12.76
CA LEU A 408 5.12 -22.91 13.71
C LEU A 408 4.68 -22.65 15.16
N GLU A 409 4.12 -21.48 15.41
CA GLU A 409 3.64 -21.06 16.74
C GLU A 409 2.41 -21.87 17.19
N ALA A 410 1.59 -22.34 16.24
CA ALA A 410 0.47 -23.25 16.50
C ALA A 410 0.89 -24.71 16.72
N GLY A 411 2.18 -25.05 16.55
CA GLY A 411 2.72 -26.39 16.72
C GLY A 411 2.73 -27.27 15.46
N ASN A 412 2.28 -26.76 14.30
CA ASN A 412 2.20 -27.46 13.01
C ASN A 412 3.53 -27.34 12.24
N LYS A 413 4.62 -27.84 12.79
CA LYS A 413 5.98 -27.63 12.29
C LYS A 413 6.22 -28.12 10.87
N ASP A 414 5.60 -29.21 10.46
CA ASP A 414 5.77 -29.77 9.11
C ASP A 414 5.15 -28.85 8.04
N VAL A 415 4.00 -28.22 8.35
CA VAL A 415 3.36 -27.24 7.47
C VAL A 415 4.24 -25.98 7.38
N ALA A 416 4.70 -25.47 8.51
CA ALA A 416 5.61 -24.31 8.55
C ALA A 416 6.88 -24.55 7.74
N LEU A 417 7.50 -25.74 7.87
CA LEU A 417 8.69 -26.13 7.13
C LEU A 417 8.43 -26.20 5.61
N LYS A 418 7.27 -26.73 5.21
CA LYS A 418 6.88 -26.76 3.81
C LYS A 418 6.75 -25.36 3.24
N ASP A 419 6.02 -24.48 3.92
CA ASP A 419 5.72 -23.13 3.41
C ASP A 419 6.98 -22.27 3.26
N ILE A 420 7.89 -22.27 4.24
CA ILE A 420 9.17 -21.55 4.15
C ILE A 420 10.06 -22.13 3.03
N ASN A 421 10.06 -23.45 2.85
CA ASN A 421 10.86 -24.10 1.81
C ASN A 421 10.40 -23.79 0.39
N GLU A 422 9.11 -23.49 0.17
CA GLU A 422 8.64 -22.97 -1.12
C GLU A 422 9.34 -21.65 -1.49
N ILE A 423 9.50 -20.74 -0.52
CA ILE A 423 10.21 -19.47 -0.71
C ILE A 423 11.69 -19.73 -1.01
N ARG A 424 12.35 -20.59 -0.22
CA ARG A 424 13.76 -20.90 -0.36
C ARG A 424 14.07 -21.56 -1.70
N ILE A 425 13.25 -22.50 -2.14
CA ILE A 425 13.37 -23.14 -3.46
C ILE A 425 13.28 -22.10 -4.58
N ARG A 426 12.33 -21.17 -4.50
CA ARG A 426 12.18 -20.07 -5.47
C ARG A 426 13.42 -19.16 -5.46
N ALA A 427 13.98 -18.88 -4.28
CA ALA A 427 15.24 -18.14 -4.11
C ALA A 427 16.49 -18.93 -4.54
N LYS A 428 16.33 -20.19 -4.98
CA LYS A 428 17.39 -21.14 -5.32
C LYS A 428 18.29 -21.51 -4.13
N GLU A 429 17.72 -21.43 -2.92
CA GLU A 429 18.38 -21.81 -1.69
C GLU A 429 18.10 -23.26 -1.30
N THR A 430 19.00 -23.86 -0.55
CA THR A 430 18.83 -25.21 -0.01
C THR A 430 17.64 -25.24 0.95
N PRO A 431 16.68 -26.15 0.76
CA PRO A 431 15.57 -26.33 1.70
C PRO A 431 16.08 -26.67 3.11
N LEU A 432 15.40 -26.14 4.11
CA LEU A 432 15.64 -26.49 5.52
C LEU A 432 15.12 -27.90 5.82
N THR A 433 15.73 -28.56 6.79
CA THR A 433 15.26 -29.85 7.35
C THR A 433 14.44 -29.67 8.62
N SER A 434 14.51 -28.51 9.24
CA SER A 434 13.70 -28.07 10.36
C SER A 434 13.55 -26.54 10.29
N VAL A 435 12.55 -25.97 10.94
CA VAL A 435 12.28 -24.54 10.91
C VAL A 435 12.21 -23.98 12.34
N THR A 436 12.80 -22.81 12.51
CA THR A 436 12.72 -21.98 13.71
C THR A 436 12.08 -20.64 13.40
N LEU A 437 11.65 -19.90 14.42
CA LEU A 437 11.11 -18.56 14.25
C LEU A 437 12.16 -17.59 13.64
N ASP A 438 13.44 -17.78 13.98
CA ASP A 438 14.52 -16.96 13.44
C ASP A 438 14.78 -17.23 11.95
N ASP A 439 14.59 -18.46 11.50
CA ASP A 439 14.62 -18.79 10.06
C ASP A 439 13.49 -18.05 9.32
N ILE A 440 12.27 -18.05 9.86
CA ILE A 440 11.14 -17.35 9.26
C ILE A 440 11.35 -15.84 9.25
N LYS A 441 11.85 -15.25 10.34
CA LYS A 441 12.17 -13.81 10.40
C LYS A 441 13.23 -13.42 9.37
N THR A 442 14.27 -14.25 9.25
CA THR A 442 15.32 -14.05 8.25
C THR A 442 14.74 -14.11 6.85
N GLU A 443 13.94 -15.12 6.56
CA GLU A 443 13.33 -15.28 5.23
C GLU A 443 12.37 -14.12 4.91
N LYS A 444 11.55 -13.64 5.88
CA LYS A 444 10.71 -12.44 5.72
C LYS A 444 11.54 -11.21 5.36
N ARG A 445 12.64 -10.95 6.08
CA ARG A 445 13.51 -9.79 5.84
C ARG A 445 14.13 -9.80 4.45
N LEU A 446 14.53 -10.97 3.95
CA LEU A 446 15.21 -11.10 2.66
C LEU A 446 14.22 -11.16 1.48
N GLU A 447 13.00 -11.60 1.72
CA GLU A 447 11.98 -11.80 0.70
C GLU A 447 11.10 -10.56 0.49
N LEU A 448 10.64 -9.94 1.56
CA LEU A 448 9.65 -8.87 1.54
C LEU A 448 10.29 -7.48 1.55
#